data_a9fa2b0264ac960d43c8b7ec5488febe
#
_entry.id   a9fa2b0264ac960d43c8b7ec5488febe
#
_cell.length_a   1.000
_cell.length_b   1.000
_cell.length_c   1.000
_cell.angle_alpha   90.00
_cell.angle_beta   90.00
_cell.angle_gamma   90.00
#
_symmetry.space_group_name_H-M   'P 1'
#
loop_
_entity.id
_entity.type
_entity.pdbx_description
1 polymer ?
#
loop_
_entity_poly.entity_id
_entity_poly.type
_entity_poly.pdbx_seq_one_letter_code
_entity_poly.pdbx_strand_id
1 'polypeptide(L)'
;MTHIPLNKTDLKVHPLCLGGNVFGWSADETQSFAVLNAYTEHNGNFIDTADVYSEWKDGNTGHDSETILGKWMKQRGNRSEIVIATKVAKLSTRAGLSATNITAAVDDSLRALQTDYIDIYYAHEDDKTVPLLETLGAFDALVKSGKVRHIAASNYTGERLAEAIEISKVEGFAQYVALQNHYNLLERKEFEGDAAPVVIQEGISAIPYFGLARGFLTGKYRQGETVNSVRAAGVAAYENERGYQVVSLLHDIAKTHNTTIASVALGWLAAQPGVSTPIASARTVEQLQEIVNIASLSADEIAELSDLTK
;
A
#
# COMPACT_ATOMS: atom_id res chain seq x y z
N MET A 1 -17.06 -2.67 -8.51
CA MET A 1 -16.95 -1.36 -7.79
C MET A 1 -16.60 -0.26 -8.79
N THR A 2 -16.96 0.98 -8.49
CA THR A 2 -16.58 2.14 -9.31
C THR A 2 -15.21 2.64 -8.87
N HIS A 3 -14.34 2.99 -9.82
CA HIS A 3 -13.06 3.61 -9.53
C HIS A 3 -13.26 4.97 -8.83
N ILE A 4 -12.41 5.26 -7.85
CA ILE A 4 -12.37 6.51 -7.10
C ILE A 4 -11.20 7.38 -7.57
N PRO A 5 -11.32 8.71 -7.51
CA PRO A 5 -10.20 9.59 -7.82
C PRO A 5 -9.12 9.49 -6.75
N LEU A 6 -7.86 9.50 -7.18
CA LEU A 6 -6.73 9.68 -6.27
C LEU A 6 -6.38 11.18 -6.22
N ASN A 7 -6.42 11.75 -5.02
CA ASN A 7 -6.27 13.19 -4.83
C ASN A 7 -5.01 13.77 -5.48
N LYS A 8 -5.13 14.98 -6.02
CA LYS A 8 -4.05 15.71 -6.72
C LYS A 8 -3.45 14.97 -7.93
N THR A 9 -4.19 14.01 -8.49
CA THR A 9 -3.78 13.28 -9.70
C THR A 9 -4.94 13.20 -10.71
N ASP A 10 -4.64 12.77 -11.91
CA ASP A 10 -5.63 12.38 -12.93
C ASP A 10 -6.03 10.90 -12.83
N LEU A 11 -5.47 10.17 -11.85
CA LEU A 11 -5.68 8.74 -11.69
C LEU A 11 -7.06 8.42 -11.08
N LYS A 12 -7.69 7.39 -11.61
CA LYS A 12 -8.88 6.76 -11.04
C LYS A 12 -8.54 5.31 -10.72
N VAL A 13 -8.67 4.95 -9.45
CA VAL A 13 -8.19 3.67 -8.92
C VAL A 13 -9.30 2.85 -8.29
N HIS A 14 -9.13 1.55 -8.24
CA HIS A 14 -10.00 0.65 -7.48
C HIS A 14 -9.94 1.00 -5.98
N PRO A 15 -11.04 0.91 -5.23
CA PRO A 15 -11.07 1.20 -3.79
C PRO A 15 -10.13 0.36 -2.93
N LEU A 16 -9.67 -0.79 -3.42
CA LEU A 16 -8.60 -1.59 -2.82
C LEU A 16 -7.34 -1.46 -3.67
N CYS A 17 -6.20 -1.10 -3.07
CA CYS A 17 -4.89 -1.25 -3.68
C CYS A 17 -4.37 -2.68 -3.43
N LEU A 18 -4.06 -3.43 -4.49
CA LEU A 18 -3.53 -4.79 -4.35
C LEU A 18 -2.04 -4.76 -4.05
N GLY A 19 -1.66 -5.25 -2.87
CA GLY A 19 -0.25 -5.30 -2.45
C GLY A 19 0.49 -6.48 -3.06
N GLY A 20 1.55 -6.20 -3.80
CA GLY A 20 2.41 -7.16 -4.49
C GLY A 20 3.52 -7.77 -3.64
N ASN A 21 3.63 -7.45 -2.36
CA ASN A 21 4.70 -7.94 -1.48
C ASN A 21 4.71 -9.47 -1.25
N VAL A 22 3.71 -10.17 -1.75
CA VAL A 22 3.60 -11.63 -1.71
C VAL A 22 4.07 -12.30 -2.99
N PHE A 23 4.14 -11.55 -4.10
CA PHE A 23 4.51 -12.05 -5.43
C PHE A 23 6.01 -12.35 -5.49
N GLY A 24 6.36 -13.57 -5.90
CA GLY A 24 7.74 -14.06 -5.89
C GLY A 24 8.24 -14.54 -4.52
N TRP A 25 7.46 -14.33 -3.44
CA TRP A 25 7.75 -14.84 -2.11
C TRP A 25 6.82 -15.99 -1.72
N SER A 26 5.62 -15.70 -1.25
CA SER A 26 4.63 -16.68 -0.77
C SER A 26 3.52 -16.98 -1.77
N ALA A 27 3.53 -16.31 -2.90
CA ALA A 27 2.82 -16.65 -4.13
C ALA A 27 3.85 -16.75 -5.26
N ASP A 28 3.93 -17.87 -5.93
CA ASP A 28 4.77 -18.05 -7.12
C ASP A 28 4.22 -17.29 -8.34
N GLU A 29 4.88 -17.34 -9.49
CA GLU A 29 4.47 -16.64 -10.70
C GLU A 29 3.06 -17.05 -11.16
N THR A 30 2.75 -18.34 -11.14
CA THR A 30 1.45 -18.88 -11.55
C THR A 30 0.32 -18.40 -10.63
N GLN A 31 0.54 -18.49 -9.33
CA GLN A 31 -0.42 -18.02 -8.31
C GLN A 31 -0.60 -16.49 -8.40
N SER A 32 0.49 -15.76 -8.59
CA SER A 32 0.46 -14.29 -8.75
C SER A 32 -0.36 -13.88 -9.97
N PHE A 33 -0.17 -14.55 -11.11
CA PHE A 33 -0.96 -14.30 -12.32
C PHE A 33 -2.44 -14.61 -12.12
N ALA A 34 -2.78 -15.68 -11.41
CA ALA A 34 -4.17 -16.02 -11.10
C ALA A 34 -4.84 -14.92 -10.26
N VAL A 35 -4.14 -14.43 -9.22
CA VAL A 35 -4.62 -13.32 -8.38
C VAL A 35 -4.78 -12.03 -9.18
N LEU A 36 -3.79 -11.66 -10.00
CA LEU A 36 -3.81 -10.47 -10.84
C LEU A 36 -4.96 -10.51 -11.86
N ASN A 37 -5.18 -11.67 -12.50
CA ASN A 37 -6.30 -11.86 -13.44
C ASN A 37 -7.64 -11.70 -12.72
N ALA A 38 -7.83 -12.38 -11.60
CA ALA A 38 -9.05 -12.26 -10.80
C ALA A 38 -9.28 -10.82 -10.31
N TYR A 39 -8.21 -10.10 -9.92
CA TYR A 39 -8.32 -8.71 -9.51
C TYR A 39 -8.83 -7.83 -10.66
N THR A 40 -8.31 -7.98 -11.87
CA THR A 40 -8.81 -7.21 -13.04
C THR A 40 -10.21 -7.60 -13.46
N GLU A 41 -10.65 -8.84 -13.27
CA GLU A 41 -12.04 -9.27 -13.47
C GLU A 41 -13.02 -8.56 -12.51
N HIS A 42 -12.54 -8.12 -11.34
CA HIS A 42 -13.26 -7.26 -10.41
C HIS A 42 -13.09 -5.75 -10.67
N ASN A 43 -12.63 -5.36 -11.86
CA ASN A 43 -12.25 -3.98 -12.23
C ASN A 43 -11.08 -3.42 -11.39
N GLY A 44 -10.26 -4.27 -10.81
CA GLY A 44 -9.06 -3.89 -10.10
C GLY A 44 -7.99 -3.36 -11.06
N ASN A 45 -7.44 -2.21 -10.75
CA ASN A 45 -6.43 -1.57 -11.59
C ASN A 45 -5.29 -0.91 -10.82
N PHE A 46 -5.27 -1.00 -9.49
CA PHE A 46 -4.25 -0.33 -8.68
C PHE A 46 -3.39 -1.35 -7.92
N ILE A 47 -2.11 -1.43 -8.26
CA ILE A 47 -1.18 -2.42 -7.74
C ILE A 47 0.02 -1.72 -7.12
N ASP A 48 0.33 -2.08 -5.87
CA ASP A 48 1.49 -1.61 -5.11
C ASP A 48 2.60 -2.66 -5.11
N THR A 49 3.80 -2.27 -5.50
CA THR A 49 5.02 -3.08 -5.42
C THR A 49 6.19 -2.25 -4.89
N ALA A 50 7.42 -2.78 -4.91
CA ALA A 50 8.66 -2.10 -4.59
C ALA A 50 9.86 -2.86 -5.14
N ASP A 51 11.00 -2.17 -5.31
CA ASP A 51 12.28 -2.74 -5.69
C ASP A 51 12.73 -3.87 -4.73
N VAL A 52 12.51 -3.70 -3.44
CA VAL A 52 12.89 -4.63 -2.37
C VAL A 52 11.93 -5.82 -2.19
N TYR A 53 10.73 -5.76 -2.80
CA TYR A 53 9.72 -6.78 -2.49
C TYR A 53 10.17 -8.17 -2.95
N SER A 54 10.09 -9.07 -1.97
CA SER A 54 10.50 -10.48 -2.03
C SER A 54 12.01 -10.74 -1.95
N GLU A 55 12.86 -9.72 -1.78
CA GLU A 55 14.30 -9.88 -1.55
C GLU A 55 14.61 -10.78 -0.31
N TRP A 56 13.72 -10.79 0.68
CA TRP A 56 13.84 -11.60 1.91
C TRP A 56 13.65 -13.10 1.73
N LYS A 57 13.30 -13.57 0.53
CA LYS A 57 13.23 -14.99 0.19
C LYS A 57 14.58 -15.46 -0.31
N ASP A 58 15.05 -16.59 0.22
CA ASP A 58 16.30 -17.19 -0.22
C ASP A 58 16.36 -17.36 -1.74
N GLY A 59 17.44 -16.86 -2.34
CA GLY A 59 17.67 -16.89 -3.78
C GLY A 59 17.14 -15.69 -4.56
N ASN A 60 16.34 -14.80 -3.94
CA ASN A 60 15.89 -13.55 -4.54
C ASN A 60 16.94 -12.44 -4.32
N THR A 61 16.93 -11.43 -5.18
CA THR A 61 17.88 -10.29 -5.14
C THR A 61 17.19 -8.93 -5.24
N GLY A 62 15.86 -8.90 -5.10
CA GLY A 62 15.01 -7.74 -5.33
C GLY A 62 14.45 -7.70 -6.74
N HIS A 63 13.51 -6.77 -6.97
CA HIS A 63 12.74 -6.65 -8.20
C HIS A 63 11.88 -7.88 -8.57
N ASP A 64 11.77 -8.88 -7.70
CA ASP A 64 11.04 -10.12 -7.99
C ASP A 64 9.56 -9.88 -8.22
N SER A 65 8.93 -9.07 -7.35
CA SER A 65 7.52 -8.68 -7.51
C SER A 65 7.32 -7.83 -8.76
N GLU A 66 8.18 -6.87 -9.02
CA GLU A 66 8.13 -6.02 -10.23
C GLU A 66 8.30 -6.87 -11.51
N THR A 67 9.19 -7.85 -11.49
CA THR A 67 9.42 -8.76 -12.62
C THR A 67 8.18 -9.60 -12.94
N ILE A 68 7.49 -10.10 -11.93
CA ILE A 68 6.22 -10.83 -12.09
C ILE A 68 5.15 -9.91 -12.69
N LEU A 69 5.01 -8.69 -12.18
CA LEU A 69 4.06 -7.71 -12.71
C LEU A 69 4.39 -7.34 -14.16
N GLY A 70 5.66 -7.11 -14.48
CA GLY A 70 6.11 -6.80 -15.83
C GLY A 70 5.77 -7.90 -16.83
N LYS A 71 6.06 -9.16 -16.51
CA LYS A 71 5.70 -10.33 -17.32
C LYS A 71 4.20 -10.44 -17.53
N TRP A 72 3.40 -10.26 -16.44
CA TRP A 72 1.95 -10.34 -16.50
C TRP A 72 1.35 -9.24 -17.37
N MET A 73 1.76 -7.98 -17.18
CA MET A 73 1.28 -6.85 -18.00
C MET A 73 1.63 -7.03 -19.47
N LYS A 74 2.86 -7.50 -19.77
CA LYS A 74 3.29 -7.77 -21.15
C LYS A 74 2.47 -8.88 -21.79
N GLN A 75 2.22 -9.97 -21.08
CA GLN A 75 1.41 -11.09 -21.57
C GLN A 75 -0.03 -10.66 -21.84
N ARG A 76 -0.60 -9.79 -21.00
CA ARG A 76 -1.99 -9.29 -21.12
C ARG A 76 -2.13 -8.13 -22.10
N GLY A 77 -1.06 -7.39 -22.38
CA GLY A 77 -1.09 -6.18 -23.20
C GLY A 77 -1.88 -5.04 -22.54
N ASN A 78 -1.96 -5.01 -21.20
CA ASN A 78 -2.88 -4.14 -20.44
C ASN A 78 -2.17 -3.05 -19.60
N ARG A 79 -0.91 -2.73 -19.86
CA ARG A 79 -0.15 -1.76 -19.06
C ARG A 79 -0.89 -0.41 -18.89
N SER A 80 -1.53 0.08 -19.92
CA SER A 80 -2.26 1.35 -19.90
C SER A 80 -3.55 1.35 -19.06
N GLU A 81 -4.03 0.17 -18.70
CA GLU A 81 -5.23 0.00 -17.87
C GLU A 81 -4.89 -0.13 -16.38
N ILE A 82 -3.60 -0.32 -16.05
CA ILE A 82 -3.11 -0.59 -14.69
C ILE A 82 -2.35 0.61 -14.14
N VAL A 83 -2.70 1.03 -12.94
CA VAL A 83 -1.96 2.01 -12.15
C VAL A 83 -0.93 1.24 -11.31
N ILE A 84 0.36 1.44 -11.61
CA ILE A 84 1.47 0.82 -10.89
C ILE A 84 2.10 1.82 -9.94
N ALA A 85 2.13 1.45 -8.67
CA ALA A 85 2.93 2.11 -7.65
C ALA A 85 4.14 1.23 -7.30
N THR A 86 5.35 1.79 -7.39
CA THR A 86 6.57 1.13 -6.91
C THR A 86 7.43 2.09 -6.11
N LYS A 87 8.51 1.60 -5.49
CA LYS A 87 9.23 2.32 -4.44
C LYS A 87 10.74 2.12 -4.55
N VAL A 88 11.51 3.10 -4.05
CA VAL A 88 12.98 3.08 -3.91
C VAL A 88 13.39 3.40 -2.49
N ALA A 89 14.54 2.97 -2.09
CA ALA A 89 15.33 3.24 -0.88
C ALA A 89 15.72 2.00 -0.09
N LYS A 90 14.93 0.91 -0.13
CA LYS A 90 15.11 -0.23 0.80
C LYS A 90 15.82 -1.43 0.21
N LEU A 91 16.06 -1.48 -1.08
CA LEU A 91 16.79 -2.59 -1.70
C LEU A 91 18.21 -2.66 -1.11
N SER A 92 18.61 -3.82 -0.57
CA SER A 92 19.84 -3.95 0.22
C SER A 92 21.10 -3.60 -0.57
N THR A 93 21.11 -3.89 -1.87
CA THR A 93 22.21 -3.58 -2.78
C THR A 93 22.21 -2.13 -3.29
N ARG A 94 21.12 -1.39 -3.03
CA ARG A 94 20.87 -0.04 -3.54
C ARG A 94 19.95 0.73 -2.59
N ALA A 95 20.45 1.03 -1.38
CA ALA A 95 19.68 1.71 -0.35
C ALA A 95 19.79 3.24 -0.45
N GLY A 96 18.80 3.93 0.14
CA GLY A 96 18.78 5.38 0.35
C GLY A 96 18.16 6.18 -0.79
N LEU A 97 18.10 7.50 -0.59
CA LEU A 97 17.39 8.46 -1.45
C LEU A 97 18.32 9.52 -2.07
N SER A 98 19.61 9.22 -2.26
CA SER A 98 20.48 10.12 -3.03
C SER A 98 20.02 10.23 -4.48
N ALA A 99 20.25 11.35 -5.12
CA ALA A 99 19.90 11.60 -6.52
C ALA A 99 20.47 10.52 -7.45
N THR A 100 21.70 10.08 -7.21
CA THR A 100 22.35 9.01 -7.98
C THR A 100 21.59 7.70 -7.82
N ASN A 101 21.18 7.34 -6.58
CA ASN A 101 20.44 6.11 -6.33
C ASN A 101 19.04 6.16 -6.96
N ILE A 102 18.28 7.21 -6.75
CA ILE A 102 16.92 7.37 -7.32
C ILE A 102 16.95 7.21 -8.84
N THR A 103 17.91 7.89 -9.50
CA THR A 103 18.03 7.85 -10.97
C THR A 103 18.36 6.46 -11.50
N ALA A 104 19.22 5.71 -10.82
CA ALA A 104 19.57 4.37 -11.23
C ALA A 104 18.46 3.34 -10.88
N ALA A 105 17.84 3.48 -9.71
CA ALA A 105 16.79 2.58 -9.24
C ALA A 105 15.53 2.63 -10.12
N VAL A 106 15.13 3.82 -10.60
CA VAL A 106 13.96 3.93 -11.49
C VAL A 106 14.17 3.15 -12.78
N ASP A 107 15.39 3.17 -13.34
CA ASP A 107 15.68 2.42 -14.58
C ASP A 107 15.69 0.91 -14.37
N ASP A 108 16.12 0.44 -13.18
CA ASP A 108 16.03 -0.96 -12.82
C ASP A 108 14.55 -1.39 -12.64
N SER A 109 13.73 -0.57 -11.96
CA SER A 109 12.28 -0.82 -11.80
C SER A 109 11.55 -0.83 -13.15
N LEU A 110 11.81 0.15 -14.03
CA LEU A 110 11.21 0.19 -15.37
C LEU A 110 11.56 -1.05 -16.20
N ARG A 111 12.81 -1.52 -16.10
CA ARG A 111 13.25 -2.74 -16.77
C ARG A 111 12.55 -3.98 -16.21
N ALA A 112 12.43 -4.11 -14.89
CA ALA A 112 11.73 -5.22 -14.23
C ALA A 112 10.24 -5.23 -14.57
N LEU A 113 9.59 -4.06 -14.52
CA LEU A 113 8.19 -3.87 -14.87
C LEU A 113 7.91 -3.94 -16.38
N GLN A 114 8.94 -3.99 -17.24
CA GLN A 114 8.84 -4.02 -18.70
C GLN A 114 7.95 -2.88 -19.27
N THR A 115 8.13 -1.67 -18.76
CA THR A 115 7.37 -0.47 -19.12
C THR A 115 8.31 0.74 -19.19
N ASP A 116 7.89 1.80 -19.85
CA ASP A 116 8.61 3.07 -19.98
C ASP A 116 8.18 4.15 -18.98
N TYR A 117 7.13 3.88 -18.17
CA TYR A 117 6.67 4.80 -17.15
C TYR A 117 6.14 4.07 -15.91
N ILE A 118 6.20 4.78 -14.76
CA ILE A 118 5.61 4.40 -13.47
C ILE A 118 4.52 5.43 -13.13
N ASP A 119 3.36 4.98 -12.67
CA ASP A 119 2.27 5.90 -12.32
C ASP A 119 2.52 6.62 -11.00
N ILE A 120 2.98 5.90 -9.96
CA ILE A 120 3.32 6.48 -8.65
C ILE A 120 4.67 5.91 -8.19
N TYR A 121 5.64 6.79 -7.92
CA TYR A 121 6.95 6.38 -7.42
C TYR A 121 7.18 6.91 -6.01
N TYR A 122 7.38 5.98 -5.08
CA TYR A 122 7.50 6.30 -3.65
C TYR A 122 8.95 6.41 -3.20
N ALA A 123 9.23 7.41 -2.36
CA ALA A 123 10.28 7.29 -1.36
C ALA A 123 9.80 6.25 -0.32
N HIS A 124 10.39 5.04 -0.28
CA HIS A 124 9.92 3.93 0.53
C HIS A 124 10.07 4.17 2.04
N GLU A 125 11.02 5.03 2.40
CA GLU A 125 11.24 5.57 3.74
C GLU A 125 11.94 6.93 3.65
N ASP A 126 11.94 7.68 4.75
CA ASP A 126 12.71 8.91 4.87
C ASP A 126 14.20 8.58 5.02
N ASP A 127 15.03 9.17 4.18
CA ASP A 127 16.50 9.08 4.30
C ASP A 127 17.06 10.38 4.88
N LYS A 128 17.22 10.42 6.19
CA LYS A 128 17.74 11.59 6.91
C LYS A 128 19.21 11.90 6.63
N THR A 129 19.93 11.00 5.94
CA THR A 129 21.33 11.20 5.56
C THR A 129 21.48 12.00 4.27
N VAL A 130 20.39 12.15 3.50
CA VAL A 130 20.33 12.92 2.26
C VAL A 130 19.44 14.15 2.46
N PRO A 131 19.86 15.34 2.06
CA PRO A 131 19.00 16.53 2.10
C PRO A 131 17.72 16.33 1.30
N LEU A 132 16.56 16.71 1.86
CA LEU A 132 15.27 16.60 1.15
C LEU A 132 15.28 17.33 -0.21
N LEU A 133 15.97 18.45 -0.30
CA LEU A 133 16.09 19.20 -1.56
C LEU A 133 16.73 18.35 -2.67
N GLU A 134 17.73 17.54 -2.35
CA GLU A 134 18.36 16.62 -3.32
C GLU A 134 17.39 15.51 -3.73
N THR A 135 16.76 14.86 -2.76
CA THR A 135 15.78 13.80 -2.99
C THR A 135 14.62 14.29 -3.86
N LEU A 136 14.00 15.41 -3.49
CA LEU A 136 12.86 15.99 -4.20
C LEU A 136 13.23 16.47 -5.60
N GLY A 137 14.42 17.07 -5.77
CA GLY A 137 14.94 17.47 -7.08
C GLY A 137 15.15 16.25 -8.01
N ALA A 138 15.64 15.14 -7.48
CA ALA A 138 15.77 13.89 -8.24
C ALA A 138 14.41 13.34 -8.67
N PHE A 139 13.42 13.27 -7.78
CA PHE A 139 12.07 12.86 -8.13
C PHE A 139 11.41 13.79 -9.15
N ASP A 140 11.57 15.11 -9.01
CA ASP A 140 11.07 16.09 -9.97
C ASP A 140 11.65 15.88 -11.37
N ALA A 141 12.95 15.58 -11.46
CA ALA A 141 13.59 15.26 -12.74
C ALA A 141 12.98 14.01 -13.40
N LEU A 142 12.60 13.00 -12.62
CA LEU A 142 11.91 11.81 -13.14
C LEU A 142 10.51 12.15 -13.67
N VAL A 143 9.79 13.04 -13.00
CA VAL A 143 8.48 13.52 -13.48
C VAL A 143 8.64 14.32 -14.75
N LYS A 144 9.58 15.27 -14.82
CA LYS A 144 9.87 16.09 -16.00
C LYS A 144 10.32 15.25 -17.21
N SER A 145 11.01 14.14 -16.98
CA SER A 145 11.42 13.22 -18.04
C SER A 145 10.33 12.29 -18.53
N GLY A 146 9.17 12.23 -17.83
CA GLY A 146 8.06 11.34 -18.14
C GLY A 146 8.25 9.88 -17.68
N LYS A 147 9.36 9.55 -17.01
CA LYS A 147 9.56 8.20 -16.43
C LYS A 147 8.61 7.92 -15.27
N VAL A 148 8.17 8.97 -14.57
CA VAL A 148 7.25 8.91 -13.43
C VAL A 148 6.13 9.91 -13.62
N ARG A 149 4.88 9.53 -13.40
CA ARG A 149 3.75 10.46 -13.50
C ARG A 149 3.55 11.25 -12.20
N HIS A 150 3.58 10.56 -11.06
CA HIS A 150 3.37 11.15 -9.73
C HIS A 150 4.38 10.58 -8.73
N ILE A 151 4.75 11.39 -7.75
CA ILE A 151 5.64 10.97 -6.67
C ILE A 151 4.89 10.91 -5.34
N ALA A 152 5.35 10.07 -4.42
CA ALA A 152 4.73 9.89 -3.12
C ALA A 152 5.75 9.52 -2.03
N ALA A 153 5.35 9.61 -0.76
CA ALA A 153 6.17 9.26 0.38
C ALA A 153 5.61 8.03 1.11
N SER A 154 6.47 7.26 1.75
CA SER A 154 6.10 6.18 2.66
C SER A 154 6.97 6.25 3.92
N ASN A 155 6.39 5.95 5.09
CA ASN A 155 7.09 5.97 6.38
C ASN A 155 7.69 7.35 6.74
N TYR A 156 7.06 8.43 6.31
CA TYR A 156 7.39 9.78 6.72
C TYR A 156 6.57 10.18 7.95
N THR A 157 7.18 10.93 8.86
CA THR A 157 6.45 11.64 9.93
C THR A 157 5.66 12.81 9.35
N GLY A 158 4.66 13.31 10.09
CA GLY A 158 3.91 14.49 9.67
C GLY A 158 4.79 15.71 9.45
N GLU A 159 5.75 15.97 10.37
CA GLU A 159 6.73 17.05 10.24
C GLU A 159 7.54 16.93 8.93
N ARG A 160 8.07 15.74 8.67
CA ARG A 160 8.93 15.50 7.50
C ARG A 160 8.18 15.56 6.18
N LEU A 161 6.93 15.12 6.20
CA LEU A 161 6.02 15.24 5.05
C LEU A 161 5.71 16.72 4.74
N ALA A 162 5.40 17.50 5.77
CA ALA A 162 5.13 18.93 5.63
C ALA A 162 6.36 19.69 5.09
N GLU A 163 7.56 19.40 5.63
CA GLU A 163 8.82 19.96 5.15
C GLU A 163 9.05 19.64 3.66
N ALA A 164 8.86 18.38 3.25
CA ALA A 164 9.03 17.94 1.86
C ALA A 164 8.06 18.67 0.90
N ILE A 165 6.81 18.84 1.31
CA ILE A 165 5.79 19.53 0.51
C ILE A 165 6.14 21.03 0.40
N GLU A 166 6.57 21.65 1.49
CA GLU A 166 6.96 23.07 1.47
C GLU A 166 8.18 23.32 0.58
N ILE A 167 9.22 22.49 0.67
CA ILE A 167 10.38 22.58 -0.25
C ILE A 167 9.92 22.45 -1.70
N SER A 168 9.04 21.48 -2.00
CA SER A 168 8.55 21.29 -3.37
C SER A 168 7.76 22.50 -3.87
N LYS A 169 6.97 23.17 -3.00
CA LYS A 169 6.25 24.41 -3.34
C LYS A 169 7.21 25.55 -3.64
N VAL A 170 8.23 25.75 -2.80
CA VAL A 170 9.21 26.85 -2.94
C VAL A 170 10.05 26.69 -4.21
N GLU A 171 10.51 25.47 -4.48
CA GLU A 171 11.39 25.17 -5.63
C GLU A 171 10.61 24.94 -6.94
N GLY A 172 9.29 24.85 -6.89
CA GLY A 172 8.46 24.52 -8.07
C GLY A 172 8.65 23.08 -8.53
N PHE A 173 8.96 22.17 -7.62
CA PHE A 173 9.10 20.75 -7.89
C PHE A 173 7.75 20.03 -7.87
N ALA A 174 7.70 18.83 -8.44
CA ALA A 174 6.60 17.89 -8.23
C ALA A 174 6.41 17.66 -6.74
N GLN A 175 5.14 17.63 -6.28
CA GLN A 175 4.79 17.39 -4.87
C GLN A 175 4.40 15.95 -4.64
N TYR A 176 4.61 15.44 -3.43
CA TYR A 176 4.02 14.16 -3.01
C TYR A 176 2.49 14.23 -3.07
N VAL A 177 1.88 13.29 -3.79
CA VAL A 177 0.42 13.19 -3.94
C VAL A 177 -0.19 12.19 -2.96
N ALA A 178 0.63 11.35 -2.36
CA ALA A 178 0.16 10.34 -1.42
C ALA A 178 1.19 10.07 -0.30
N LEU A 179 0.65 9.55 0.82
CA LEU A 179 1.43 9.01 1.93
C LEU A 179 1.03 7.55 2.18
N GLN A 180 2.02 6.65 2.27
CA GLN A 180 1.82 5.24 2.58
C GLN A 180 2.46 4.90 3.94
N ASN A 181 1.67 4.93 5.01
CA ASN A 181 2.11 4.62 6.37
C ASN A 181 1.36 3.43 6.97
N HIS A 182 1.89 2.87 8.06
CA HIS A 182 1.22 1.83 8.85
C HIS A 182 -0.04 2.39 9.50
N TYR A 183 -1.21 1.83 9.16
CA TYR A 183 -2.46 2.24 9.77
C TYR A 183 -3.53 1.15 9.63
N ASN A 184 -4.18 0.80 10.73
CA ASN A 184 -5.32 -0.11 10.80
C ASN A 184 -6.03 0.06 12.16
N LEU A 185 -7.10 -0.70 12.37
CA LEU A 185 -7.91 -0.66 13.62
C LEU A 185 -7.11 -0.82 14.91
N LEU A 186 -5.98 -1.52 14.90
CA LEU A 186 -5.18 -1.82 16.09
C LEU A 186 -3.93 -0.92 16.20
N GLU A 187 -3.56 -0.23 15.11
CA GLU A 187 -2.37 0.64 15.02
C GLU A 187 -2.81 2.01 14.49
N ARG A 188 -3.38 2.82 15.37
CA ARG A 188 -4.00 4.10 15.02
C ARG A 188 -3.17 5.31 15.40
N LYS A 189 -2.57 5.24 16.60
CA LYS A 189 -2.03 6.41 17.32
C LYS A 189 -0.97 7.16 16.51
N GLU A 190 -0.04 6.45 15.88
CA GLU A 190 1.06 7.08 15.14
C GLU A 190 0.55 7.84 13.92
N PHE A 191 -0.30 7.21 13.10
CA PHE A 191 -0.82 7.87 11.91
C PHE A 191 -1.78 9.02 12.26
N GLU A 192 -2.78 8.77 13.12
CA GLU A 192 -3.82 9.76 13.47
C GLU A 192 -3.25 10.97 14.22
N GLY A 193 -2.26 10.75 15.09
CA GLY A 193 -1.66 11.79 15.93
C GLY A 193 -0.54 12.60 15.27
N ASP A 194 -0.01 12.14 14.12
CA ASP A 194 1.17 12.75 13.50
C ASP A 194 0.92 13.09 12.02
N ALA A 195 0.81 12.08 11.15
CA ALA A 195 0.81 12.33 9.71
C ALA A 195 -0.58 12.67 9.12
N ALA A 196 -1.68 12.16 9.71
CA ALA A 196 -3.03 12.37 9.20
C ALA A 196 -3.43 13.85 9.11
N PRO A 197 -3.12 14.71 10.10
CA PRO A 197 -3.40 16.16 10.00
C PRO A 197 -2.78 16.79 8.75
N VAL A 198 -1.53 16.44 8.42
CA VAL A 198 -0.83 16.96 7.24
C VAL A 198 -1.46 16.43 5.96
N VAL A 199 -1.77 15.13 5.90
CA VAL A 199 -2.46 14.50 4.76
C VAL A 199 -3.78 15.22 4.45
N ILE A 200 -4.57 15.49 5.48
CA ILE A 200 -5.88 16.17 5.35
C ILE A 200 -5.69 17.63 4.93
N GLN A 201 -4.80 18.36 5.59
CA GLN A 201 -4.54 19.78 5.31
C GLN A 201 -4.02 19.97 3.88
N GLU A 202 -3.10 19.12 3.43
CA GLU A 202 -2.53 19.21 2.10
C GLU A 202 -3.44 18.58 1.02
N GLY A 203 -4.50 17.88 1.41
CA GLY A 203 -5.43 17.24 0.49
C GLY A 203 -4.79 16.16 -0.37
N ILE A 204 -3.80 15.45 0.17
CA ILE A 204 -3.17 14.29 -0.48
C ILE A 204 -3.85 12.99 -0.05
N SER A 205 -3.49 11.87 -0.67
CA SER A 205 -4.12 10.57 -0.40
C SER A 205 -3.34 9.76 0.62
N ALA A 206 -3.98 9.27 1.70
CA ALA A 206 -3.38 8.19 2.47
C ALA A 206 -3.71 6.83 1.83
N ILE A 207 -2.69 5.99 1.68
CA ILE A 207 -2.77 4.64 1.11
C ILE A 207 -2.13 3.66 2.11
N PRO A 208 -2.79 3.37 3.24
CA PRO A 208 -2.16 2.67 4.34
C PRO A 208 -1.86 1.21 4.05
N TYR A 209 -0.67 0.76 4.50
CA TYR A 209 -0.29 -0.64 4.48
C TYR A 209 -0.60 -1.33 5.82
N PHE A 210 -0.58 -2.68 5.83
CA PHE A 210 -0.99 -3.52 6.95
C PHE A 210 -2.43 -3.26 7.43
N GLY A 211 -3.33 -2.86 6.51
CA GLY A 211 -4.74 -2.62 6.82
C GLY A 211 -5.46 -3.77 7.53
N LEU A 212 -4.96 -4.99 7.37
CA LEU A 212 -5.47 -6.19 8.06
C LEU A 212 -4.58 -6.64 9.25
N ALA A 213 -3.77 -5.76 9.84
CA ALA A 213 -2.88 -6.08 10.96
C ALA A 213 -2.09 -7.38 10.71
N ARG A 214 -1.37 -7.45 9.59
CA ARG A 214 -0.60 -8.63 9.15
C ARG A 214 -1.45 -9.90 8.96
N GLY A 215 -2.76 -9.76 8.86
CA GLY A 215 -3.74 -10.83 8.69
C GLY A 215 -4.48 -11.20 9.99
N PHE A 216 -4.25 -10.52 11.10
CA PHE A 216 -5.01 -10.73 12.34
C PHE A 216 -6.49 -10.38 12.16
N LEU A 217 -6.77 -9.25 11.50
CA LEU A 217 -8.12 -8.75 11.24
C LEU A 217 -8.86 -9.51 10.11
N THR A 218 -8.39 -10.69 9.73
CA THR A 218 -9.16 -11.63 8.88
C THR A 218 -10.02 -12.61 9.70
N GLY A 219 -9.84 -12.64 11.03
CA GLY A 219 -10.58 -13.52 11.92
C GLY A 219 -10.09 -14.97 11.95
N LYS A 220 -8.98 -15.29 11.27
CA LYS A 220 -8.40 -16.65 11.28
C LYS A 220 -7.63 -16.99 12.57
N TYR A 221 -7.20 -15.98 13.33
CA TYR A 221 -6.50 -16.15 14.61
C TYR A 221 -7.54 -16.12 15.73
N ARG A 222 -7.71 -17.25 16.42
CA ARG A 222 -8.64 -17.41 17.53
C ARG A 222 -7.90 -17.70 18.83
N GLN A 223 -8.46 -17.29 19.94
CA GLN A 223 -7.87 -17.51 21.25
C GLN A 223 -7.66 -19.01 21.50
N GLY A 224 -6.42 -19.40 21.81
CA GLY A 224 -6.03 -20.80 22.06
C GLY A 224 -5.77 -21.66 20.82
N GLU A 225 -5.89 -21.12 19.61
CA GLU A 225 -5.60 -21.83 18.36
C GLU A 225 -4.25 -21.40 17.78
N THR A 226 -3.47 -22.34 17.28
CA THR A 226 -2.22 -22.07 16.57
C THR A 226 -2.47 -22.01 15.06
N VAL A 227 -2.14 -20.88 14.43
CA VAL A 227 -2.26 -20.71 12.98
C VAL A 227 -0.90 -20.88 12.33
N ASN A 228 -0.77 -21.85 11.42
CA ASN A 228 0.44 -22.00 10.60
C ASN A 228 0.45 -20.93 9.50
N SER A 229 1.21 -19.86 9.72
CA SER A 229 1.33 -18.73 8.80
C SER A 229 2.74 -18.17 8.83
N VAL A 230 3.29 -17.82 7.67
CA VAL A 230 4.58 -17.12 7.53
C VAL A 230 4.60 -15.76 8.25
N ARG A 231 3.44 -15.24 8.63
CA ARG A 231 3.27 -13.96 9.35
C ARG A 231 2.94 -14.15 10.84
N ALA A 232 2.90 -15.39 11.37
CA ALA A 232 2.47 -15.66 12.74
C ALA A 232 3.26 -14.85 13.79
N ALA A 233 4.58 -14.77 13.68
CA ALA A 233 5.40 -13.97 14.59
C ALA A 233 5.04 -12.48 14.63
N GLY A 234 4.59 -11.91 13.50
CA GLY A 234 4.19 -10.51 13.41
C GLY A 234 2.78 -10.23 13.94
N VAL A 235 2.00 -11.26 14.26
CA VAL A 235 0.61 -11.17 14.74
C VAL A 235 0.54 -11.22 16.27
N ALA A 236 1.53 -11.82 16.93
CA ALA A 236 1.52 -12.06 18.38
C ALA A 236 1.22 -10.82 19.24
N ALA A 237 1.61 -9.63 18.81
CA ALA A 237 1.30 -8.37 19.49
C ALA A 237 -0.20 -8.05 19.56
N TYR A 238 -0.99 -8.60 18.65
CA TYR A 238 -2.43 -8.39 18.55
C TYR A 238 -3.24 -9.49 19.26
N GLU A 239 -2.62 -10.61 19.64
CA GLU A 239 -3.26 -11.75 20.32
C GLU A 239 -3.45 -11.44 21.81
N ASN A 240 -4.35 -10.50 22.09
CA ASN A 240 -4.73 -10.06 23.43
C ASN A 240 -6.26 -9.83 23.50
N GLU A 241 -6.76 -9.53 24.68
CA GLU A 241 -8.20 -9.37 24.93
C GLU A 241 -8.82 -8.32 23.98
N ARG A 242 -8.18 -7.14 23.84
CA ARG A 242 -8.64 -6.06 22.94
C ARG A 242 -8.68 -6.53 21.49
N GLY A 243 -7.62 -7.20 21.01
CA GLY A 243 -7.57 -7.71 19.65
C GLY A 243 -8.70 -8.69 19.35
N TYR A 244 -8.98 -9.61 20.27
CA TYR A 244 -10.08 -10.57 20.11
C TYR A 244 -11.46 -9.92 20.18
N GLN A 245 -11.65 -8.90 21.03
CA GLN A 245 -12.90 -8.10 21.05
C GLN A 245 -13.14 -7.40 19.72
N VAL A 246 -12.09 -6.80 19.12
CA VAL A 246 -12.18 -6.17 17.80
C VAL A 246 -12.57 -7.20 16.73
N VAL A 247 -11.93 -8.37 16.71
CA VAL A 247 -12.27 -9.43 15.75
C VAL A 247 -13.71 -9.93 15.94
N SER A 248 -14.21 -10.03 17.19
CA SER A 248 -15.59 -10.39 17.48
C SER A 248 -16.57 -9.36 16.91
N LEU A 249 -16.34 -8.08 17.15
CA LEU A 249 -17.20 -7.01 16.63
C LEU A 249 -17.19 -6.98 15.09
N LEU A 250 -15.99 -7.11 14.48
CA LEU A 250 -15.88 -7.22 13.03
C LEU A 250 -16.67 -8.39 12.46
N HIS A 251 -16.68 -9.54 13.15
CA HIS A 251 -17.44 -10.72 12.75
C HIS A 251 -18.96 -10.45 12.79
N ASP A 252 -19.45 -9.80 13.83
CA ASP A 252 -20.88 -9.52 13.98
C ASP A 252 -21.37 -8.53 12.89
N ILE A 253 -20.57 -7.50 12.61
CA ILE A 253 -20.83 -6.57 11.49
C ILE A 253 -20.77 -7.31 10.15
N ALA A 254 -19.75 -8.15 9.93
CA ALA A 254 -19.60 -8.91 8.69
C ALA A 254 -20.82 -9.83 8.43
N LYS A 255 -21.35 -10.45 9.47
CA LYS A 255 -22.57 -11.26 9.40
C LYS A 255 -23.80 -10.42 8.99
N THR A 256 -23.94 -9.22 9.55
CA THR A 256 -25.04 -8.30 9.22
C THR A 256 -24.98 -7.87 7.75
N HIS A 257 -23.77 -7.59 7.25
CA HIS A 257 -23.54 -7.17 5.85
C HIS A 257 -23.41 -8.35 4.86
N ASN A 258 -23.50 -9.60 5.32
CA ASN A 258 -23.25 -10.81 4.52
C ASN A 258 -21.90 -10.70 3.74
N THR A 259 -20.85 -10.34 4.44
CA THR A 259 -19.50 -10.14 3.91
C THR A 259 -18.43 -10.78 4.79
N THR A 260 -17.15 -10.55 4.51
CA THR A 260 -16.03 -11.10 5.28
C THR A 260 -15.58 -10.13 6.38
N ILE A 261 -14.94 -10.65 7.43
CA ILE A 261 -14.31 -9.87 8.49
C ILE A 261 -13.26 -8.90 7.90
N ALA A 262 -12.46 -9.41 6.96
CA ALA A 262 -11.44 -8.61 6.27
C ALA A 262 -12.04 -7.43 5.49
N SER A 263 -13.16 -7.67 4.80
CA SER A 263 -13.90 -6.63 4.07
C SER A 263 -14.39 -5.51 5.01
N VAL A 264 -14.89 -5.86 6.20
CA VAL A 264 -15.34 -4.88 7.22
C VAL A 264 -14.15 -4.10 7.78
N ALA A 265 -13.04 -4.77 8.12
CA ALA A 265 -11.83 -4.10 8.62
C ALA A 265 -11.27 -3.10 7.60
N LEU A 266 -11.23 -3.45 6.32
CA LEU A 266 -10.83 -2.54 5.25
C LEU A 266 -11.86 -1.44 5.02
N GLY A 267 -13.16 -1.72 5.23
CA GLY A 267 -14.24 -0.73 5.17
C GLY A 267 -14.10 0.35 6.22
N TRP A 268 -13.79 -0.03 7.46
CA TRP A 268 -13.48 0.94 8.51
C TRP A 268 -12.27 1.82 8.13
N LEU A 269 -11.21 1.21 7.62
CA LEU A 269 -9.99 1.92 7.23
C LEU A 269 -10.24 2.89 6.07
N ALA A 270 -11.00 2.46 5.05
CA ALA A 270 -11.36 3.30 3.90
C ALA A 270 -12.29 4.47 4.28
N ALA A 271 -13.02 4.36 5.39
CA ALA A 271 -13.88 5.42 5.90
C ALA A 271 -13.14 6.48 6.72
N GLN A 272 -11.85 6.29 7.02
CA GLN A 272 -11.10 7.25 7.84
C GLN A 272 -10.72 8.51 7.05
N PRO A 273 -10.71 9.68 7.70
CA PRO A 273 -10.34 10.94 7.04
C PRO A 273 -8.95 10.88 6.37
N GLY A 274 -8.88 11.31 5.12
CA GLY A 274 -7.64 11.33 4.34
C GLY A 274 -7.29 10.00 3.67
N VAL A 275 -7.90 8.87 4.07
CA VAL A 275 -7.67 7.57 3.43
C VAL A 275 -8.41 7.51 2.09
N SER A 276 -7.67 7.25 1.02
CA SER A 276 -8.24 7.05 -0.31
C SER A 276 -8.47 5.56 -0.59
N THR A 277 -7.46 4.74 -0.37
CA THR A 277 -7.55 3.30 -0.63
C THR A 277 -6.59 2.52 0.28
N PRO A 278 -7.08 1.54 1.06
CA PRO A 278 -6.21 0.67 1.83
C PRO A 278 -5.48 -0.33 0.92
N ILE A 279 -4.29 -0.78 1.37
CA ILE A 279 -3.54 -1.86 0.72
C ILE A 279 -3.82 -3.17 1.44
N ALA A 280 -4.18 -4.20 0.66
CA ALA A 280 -4.17 -5.57 1.14
C ALA A 280 -3.64 -6.53 0.06
N SER A 281 -3.02 -7.62 0.49
CA SER A 281 -2.40 -8.61 -0.38
C SER A 281 -3.16 -9.94 -0.31
N ALA A 282 -3.20 -10.65 -1.43
CA ALA A 282 -3.74 -12.00 -1.53
C ALA A 282 -2.71 -12.93 -2.20
N ARG A 283 -2.60 -14.16 -1.71
CA ARG A 283 -1.73 -15.20 -2.30
C ARG A 283 -2.51 -16.15 -3.20
N THR A 284 -3.82 -16.19 -3.03
CA THR A 284 -4.74 -17.03 -3.81
C THR A 284 -5.97 -16.23 -4.23
N VAL A 285 -6.69 -16.72 -5.21
CA VAL A 285 -7.94 -16.10 -5.69
C VAL A 285 -9.00 -16.06 -4.58
N GLU A 286 -9.09 -17.10 -3.75
CA GLU A 286 -10.02 -17.17 -2.63
C GLU A 286 -9.74 -16.05 -1.62
N GLN A 287 -8.46 -15.81 -1.28
CA GLN A 287 -8.09 -14.69 -0.40
C GLN A 287 -8.39 -13.33 -1.03
N LEU A 288 -8.24 -13.19 -2.35
CA LEU A 288 -8.62 -11.96 -3.04
C LEU A 288 -10.13 -11.73 -2.94
N GLN A 289 -10.95 -12.75 -3.10
CA GLN A 289 -12.41 -12.64 -2.98
C GLN A 289 -12.87 -12.16 -1.61
N GLU A 290 -12.10 -12.45 -0.55
CA GLU A 290 -12.38 -11.99 0.82
C GLU A 290 -12.17 -10.49 1.01
N ILE A 291 -11.35 -9.82 0.17
CA ILE A 291 -10.90 -8.43 0.36
C ILE A 291 -11.26 -7.48 -0.78
N VAL A 292 -11.51 -7.99 -1.98
CA VAL A 292 -11.69 -7.16 -3.18
C VAL A 292 -12.94 -6.28 -3.11
N ASN A 293 -13.97 -6.72 -2.40
CA ASN A 293 -15.18 -5.97 -2.16
C ASN A 293 -15.16 -5.37 -0.75
N ILE A 294 -14.71 -4.14 -0.61
CA ILE A 294 -14.66 -3.43 0.68
C ILE A 294 -16.07 -3.08 1.13
N ALA A 295 -16.42 -3.38 2.38
CA ALA A 295 -17.72 -3.09 2.96
C ALA A 295 -17.95 -1.57 3.13
N SER A 296 -19.17 -1.14 2.82
CA SER A 296 -19.63 0.21 3.17
C SER A 296 -20.30 0.15 4.54
N LEU A 297 -19.71 0.79 5.54
CA LEU A 297 -20.18 0.80 6.92
C LEU A 297 -21.03 2.04 7.21
N SER A 298 -21.98 1.90 8.13
CA SER A 298 -22.72 3.02 8.70
C SER A 298 -21.84 3.86 9.63
N ALA A 299 -22.25 5.09 9.91
CA ALA A 299 -21.55 5.96 10.87
C ALA A 299 -21.49 5.35 12.29
N ASP A 300 -22.53 4.64 12.71
CA ASP A 300 -22.60 3.99 14.01
C ASP A 300 -21.60 2.82 14.12
N GLU A 301 -21.51 1.97 13.08
CA GLU A 301 -20.53 0.86 13.02
C GLU A 301 -19.09 1.38 13.02
N ILE A 302 -18.80 2.46 12.27
CA ILE A 302 -17.50 3.12 12.26
C ILE A 302 -17.16 3.66 13.64
N ALA A 303 -18.13 4.30 14.32
CA ALA A 303 -17.95 4.85 15.66
C ALA A 303 -17.71 3.73 16.70
N GLU A 304 -18.48 2.66 16.68
CA GLU A 304 -18.35 1.52 17.59
C GLU A 304 -16.96 0.86 17.48
N LEU A 305 -16.51 0.58 16.25
CA LEU A 305 -15.17 0.06 15.99
C LEU A 305 -14.08 1.02 16.45
N SER A 306 -14.29 2.33 16.22
CA SER A 306 -13.34 3.37 16.62
C SER A 306 -13.23 3.51 18.14
N ASP A 307 -14.35 3.42 18.86
CA ASP A 307 -14.38 3.53 20.32
C ASP A 307 -13.70 2.35 21.01
N LEU A 308 -13.89 1.15 20.48
CA LEU A 308 -13.22 -0.06 20.97
C LEU A 308 -11.69 -0.02 20.76
N THR A 309 -11.21 0.80 19.84
CA THR A 309 -9.80 0.83 19.43
C THR A 309 -9.05 2.13 19.79
N LYS A 310 -9.67 3.01 20.60
CA LYS A 310 -9.03 4.22 21.15
C LYS A 310 -7.89 3.95 22.13
#